data_79c2be7f06929b1fd3fb8a77597a1834
#
_entry.id   79c2be7f06929b1fd3fb8a77597a1834
#
_cell.length_a   1.000
_cell.length_b   1.000
_cell.length_c   1.000
_cell.angle_alpha   90.00
_cell.angle_beta   90.00
_cell.angle_gamma   90.00
#
_symmetry.space_group_name_H-M   'P 1'
#
loop_
_entity.id
_entity.type
_entity.pdbx_description
1 polymer ?
#
loop_
_entity_poly.entity_id
_entity_poly.type
_entity_poly.pdbx_seq_one_letter_code
_entity_poly.pdbx_strand_id
1 'polypeptide(L)'
;YEHTNLQSGVLKCFLSNNVEKVKKDVDTQNQLFNQNEEFIDKQKLSNYVCSDKYTCGVLRQDSFQFHPLNFMKALAHECITLGASIFENCKFVKYSRDSGKIDTCVTNKNRMLSIQSEKIVFATGGYGGKEIKDLKNYWLPIKTFIGVTKPMGEELGSVLKKPLGFSDNRRAGNYYRVLPGNRLSWGTGISAVGNFTALSLKKTISKEINYFFPDLRDVEIDYVWSGNMAYASHYMPYVGATKIGEEEKNVFTIMGFGGHGMNTAPGSAMVLADFILGKGDKYKVFNRFRRKWNGGFIGPYFAEMKYKYLQMQDFFDIA
;
A
#
# COMPACT_ATOMS: atom_id res chain seq x y z
N TYR A 1 -3.99 -21.03 -3.81
CA TYR A 1 -3.34 -19.94 -3.03
C TYR A 1 -2.09 -20.41 -2.26
N GLU A 2 -1.65 -21.67 -2.39
CA GLU A 2 -0.51 -22.26 -1.67
C GLU A 2 0.81 -21.45 -1.85
N HIS A 3 1.00 -20.87 -3.03
CA HIS A 3 2.21 -20.09 -3.34
C HIS A 3 2.20 -18.65 -2.79
N THR A 4 1.15 -18.25 -2.06
CA THR A 4 1.09 -16.89 -1.49
C THR A 4 1.95 -16.73 -0.24
N ASN A 5 2.43 -17.85 0.32
CA ASN A 5 3.25 -17.86 1.54
C ASN A 5 2.60 -17.04 2.66
N LEU A 6 1.35 -17.37 2.98
CA LEU A 6 0.59 -16.73 4.05
C LEU A 6 1.21 -17.08 5.40
N GLN A 7 1.56 -16.05 6.17
CA GLN A 7 2.13 -16.19 7.51
C GLN A 7 1.41 -15.28 8.48
N SER A 8 0.97 -15.82 9.61
CA SER A 8 0.31 -15.05 10.67
C SER A 8 1.31 -14.25 11.50
N GLY A 9 0.83 -13.14 12.04
CA GLY A 9 1.56 -12.29 12.96
C GLY A 9 2.23 -11.10 12.28
N VAL A 10 1.95 -9.92 12.83
CA VAL A 10 2.60 -8.65 12.48
C VAL A 10 3.05 -7.97 13.77
N LEU A 11 4.30 -7.56 13.82
CA LEU A 11 4.90 -6.84 14.94
C LEU A 11 5.21 -5.40 14.54
N LYS A 12 4.52 -4.45 15.14
CA LYS A 12 4.85 -3.03 15.04
C LYS A 12 5.83 -2.65 16.13
N CYS A 13 7.03 -2.22 15.75
CA CYS A 13 8.09 -1.81 16.64
C CYS A 13 8.04 -0.30 16.89
N PHE A 14 8.37 0.14 18.07
CA PHE A 14 8.33 1.55 18.48
C PHE A 14 9.72 2.05 18.81
N LEU A 15 10.04 3.24 18.31
CA LEU A 15 11.25 3.99 18.62
C LEU A 15 11.01 5.01 19.76
N SER A 16 9.76 5.21 20.15
CA SER A 16 9.35 6.21 21.14
C SER A 16 9.85 5.88 22.54
N ASN A 17 10.32 6.89 23.27
CA ASN A 17 10.67 6.77 24.68
C ASN A 17 9.43 6.71 25.61
N ASN A 18 8.23 7.01 25.10
CA ASN A 18 7.00 6.95 25.90
C ASN A 18 6.32 5.58 25.81
N VAL A 19 6.96 4.58 26.41
CA VAL A 19 6.50 3.18 26.41
C VAL A 19 5.16 3.01 27.11
N GLU A 20 4.92 3.73 28.22
CA GLU A 20 3.67 3.67 28.96
C GLU A 20 2.47 4.16 28.15
N LYS A 21 2.67 5.17 27.31
CA LYS A 21 1.64 5.62 26.37
C LYS A 21 1.28 4.50 25.37
N VAL A 22 2.29 3.84 24.80
CA VAL A 22 2.05 2.73 23.86
C VAL A 22 1.23 1.61 24.51
N LYS A 23 1.58 1.25 25.76
CA LYS A 23 0.85 0.24 26.53
C LYS A 23 -0.61 0.63 26.74
N LYS A 24 -0.85 1.88 27.18
CA LYS A 24 -2.20 2.42 27.38
C LYS A 24 -3.00 2.46 26.07
N ASP A 25 -2.35 2.81 24.95
CA ASP A 25 -3.00 2.82 23.65
C ASP A 25 -3.44 1.40 23.23
N VAL A 26 -2.63 0.37 23.50
CA VAL A 26 -3.00 -1.05 23.27
C VAL A 26 -4.21 -1.44 24.10
N ASP A 27 -4.21 -1.14 25.40
CA ASP A 27 -5.35 -1.44 26.27
C ASP A 27 -6.63 -0.76 25.76
N THR A 28 -6.52 0.50 25.34
CA THR A 28 -7.63 1.27 24.77
C THR A 28 -8.14 0.67 23.46
N GLN A 29 -7.25 0.27 22.54
CA GLN A 29 -7.63 -0.35 21.28
C GLN A 29 -8.35 -1.70 21.52
N ASN A 30 -7.82 -2.52 22.41
CA ASN A 30 -8.42 -3.79 22.77
C ASN A 30 -9.82 -3.61 23.36
N GLN A 31 -10.01 -2.63 24.25
CA GLN A 31 -11.31 -2.35 24.87
C GLN A 31 -12.34 -1.78 23.91
N LEU A 32 -11.95 -0.77 23.10
CA LEU A 32 -12.90 -0.05 22.24
C LEU A 32 -13.26 -0.81 20.96
N PHE A 33 -12.32 -1.60 20.43
CA PHE A 33 -12.46 -2.23 19.11
C PHE A 33 -12.42 -3.76 19.16
N ASN A 34 -12.42 -4.34 20.38
CA ASN A 34 -12.33 -5.79 20.58
C ASN A 34 -11.17 -6.41 19.78
N GLN A 35 -10.02 -5.72 19.80
CA GLN A 35 -8.80 -6.19 19.17
C GLN A 35 -8.04 -7.11 20.12
N ASN A 36 -7.13 -7.92 19.59
CA ASN A 36 -6.28 -8.80 20.39
C ASN A 36 -4.82 -8.41 20.16
N GLU A 37 -4.48 -7.16 20.53
CA GLU A 37 -3.12 -6.65 20.46
C GLU A 37 -2.35 -6.99 21.74
N GLU A 38 -1.14 -7.50 21.60
CA GLU A 38 -0.25 -7.80 22.72
C GLU A 38 0.87 -6.75 22.78
N PHE A 39 0.98 -6.05 23.93
CA PHE A 39 2.12 -5.19 24.21
C PHE A 39 3.35 -6.03 24.53
N ILE A 40 4.47 -5.74 23.83
CA ILE A 40 5.77 -6.42 24.00
C ILE A 40 6.78 -5.41 24.53
N ASP A 41 7.27 -5.63 25.76
CA ASP A 41 8.32 -4.81 26.35
C ASP A 41 9.69 -5.05 25.68
N LYS A 42 10.67 -4.19 25.98
CA LYS A 42 12.03 -4.25 25.39
C LYS A 42 12.71 -5.61 25.60
N GLN A 43 12.55 -6.22 26.76
CA GLN A 43 13.17 -7.51 27.07
C GLN A 43 12.58 -8.63 26.21
N LYS A 44 11.27 -8.72 26.15
CA LYS A 44 10.56 -9.72 25.32
C LYS A 44 10.74 -9.47 23.82
N LEU A 45 10.87 -8.19 23.41
CA LEU A 45 11.04 -7.79 22.01
C LEU A 45 12.28 -8.45 21.38
N SER A 46 13.33 -8.66 22.15
CA SER A 46 14.55 -9.35 21.73
C SER A 46 14.34 -10.81 21.28
N ASN A 47 13.20 -11.44 21.62
CA ASN A 47 12.81 -12.76 21.14
C ASN A 47 12.21 -12.75 19.73
N TYR A 48 11.92 -11.57 19.18
CA TYR A 48 11.33 -11.35 17.87
C TYR A 48 12.29 -10.62 16.93
N VAL A 49 12.85 -9.51 17.42
CA VAL A 49 13.73 -8.63 16.65
C VAL A 49 14.83 -8.07 17.54
N CYS A 50 16.08 -8.17 17.09
CA CYS A 50 17.25 -7.65 17.78
C CYS A 50 17.65 -6.31 17.16
N SER A 51 17.26 -5.22 17.80
CA SER A 51 17.63 -3.86 17.43
C SER A 51 17.62 -2.97 18.67
N ASP A 52 18.69 -2.23 18.88
CA ASP A 52 18.78 -1.28 20.00
C ASP A 52 17.89 -0.04 19.79
N LYS A 53 17.44 0.17 18.56
CA LYS A 53 16.59 1.31 18.20
C LYS A 53 15.17 1.18 18.71
N TYR A 54 14.66 -0.04 18.89
CA TYR A 54 13.27 -0.26 19.32
C TYR A 54 13.17 -0.34 20.84
N THR A 55 12.20 0.33 21.40
CA THR A 55 11.94 0.42 22.86
C THR A 55 10.86 -0.57 23.31
N CYS A 56 9.88 -0.84 22.48
CA CYS A 56 8.79 -1.80 22.71
C CYS A 56 8.17 -2.22 21.38
N GLY A 57 7.19 -3.12 21.41
CA GLY A 57 6.43 -3.57 20.26
C GLY A 57 4.96 -3.80 20.56
N VAL A 58 4.16 -3.89 19.51
CA VAL A 58 2.76 -4.32 19.55
C VAL A 58 2.59 -5.47 18.56
N LEU A 59 2.30 -6.64 19.08
CA LEU A 59 2.10 -7.86 18.30
C LEU A 59 0.61 -8.06 18.03
N ARG A 60 0.27 -8.32 16.77
CA ARG A 60 -1.05 -8.70 16.28
C ARG A 60 -0.98 -10.10 15.71
N GLN A 61 -1.46 -11.08 16.46
CA GLN A 61 -1.46 -12.49 16.04
C GLN A 61 -2.47 -12.80 14.94
N ASP A 62 -3.58 -12.07 14.92
CA ASP A 62 -4.68 -12.19 13.95
C ASP A 62 -4.39 -11.49 12.62
N SER A 63 -3.34 -10.68 12.57
CA SER A 63 -2.85 -10.09 11.33
C SER A 63 -1.93 -11.04 10.59
N PHE A 64 -1.75 -10.83 9.29
CA PHE A 64 -0.95 -11.73 8.47
C PHE A 64 -0.15 -10.96 7.39
N GLN A 65 0.85 -11.62 6.87
CA GLN A 65 1.61 -11.22 5.69
C GLN A 65 1.52 -12.31 4.61
N PHE A 66 1.71 -11.94 3.37
CA PHE A 66 1.71 -12.86 2.24
C PHE A 66 2.54 -12.30 1.07
N HIS A 67 2.76 -13.10 0.04
CA HIS A 67 3.47 -12.69 -1.16
C HIS A 67 2.54 -11.94 -2.13
N PRO A 68 2.60 -10.60 -2.24
CA PRO A 68 1.60 -9.81 -2.99
C PRO A 68 1.51 -10.18 -4.46
N LEU A 69 2.66 -10.39 -5.12
CA LEU A 69 2.68 -10.74 -6.55
C LEU A 69 2.04 -12.11 -6.81
N ASN A 70 2.32 -13.11 -5.96
CA ASN A 70 1.74 -14.43 -6.12
C ASN A 70 0.23 -14.41 -5.86
N PHE A 71 -0.22 -13.60 -4.88
CA PHE A 71 -1.64 -13.36 -4.66
C PHE A 71 -2.31 -12.75 -5.89
N MET A 72 -1.72 -11.71 -6.49
CA MET A 72 -2.26 -11.09 -7.71
C MET A 72 -2.28 -12.04 -8.91
N LYS A 73 -1.24 -12.88 -9.07
CA LYS A 73 -1.22 -13.93 -10.12
C LYS A 73 -2.31 -14.96 -9.91
N ALA A 74 -2.54 -15.39 -8.67
CA ALA A 74 -3.61 -16.34 -8.35
C ALA A 74 -5.00 -15.74 -8.64
N LEU A 75 -5.24 -14.47 -8.27
CA LEU A 75 -6.49 -13.78 -8.62
C LEU A 75 -6.68 -13.65 -10.14
N ALA A 76 -5.63 -13.29 -10.88
CA ALA A 76 -5.70 -13.18 -12.33
C ALA A 76 -6.03 -14.53 -12.96
N HIS A 77 -5.41 -15.63 -12.50
CA HIS A 77 -5.71 -16.96 -12.96
C HIS A 77 -7.17 -17.35 -12.70
N GLU A 78 -7.67 -17.09 -11.49
CA GLU A 78 -9.06 -17.34 -11.12
C GLU A 78 -10.03 -16.54 -12.00
N CYS A 79 -9.75 -15.26 -12.24
CA CYS A 79 -10.55 -14.42 -13.14
C CYS A 79 -10.64 -15.02 -14.54
N ILE A 80 -9.53 -15.50 -15.10
CA ILE A 80 -9.49 -16.15 -16.42
C ILE A 80 -10.30 -17.44 -16.40
N THR A 81 -10.18 -18.25 -15.38
CA THR A 81 -10.94 -19.52 -15.21
C THR A 81 -12.45 -19.24 -15.15
N LEU A 82 -12.84 -18.10 -14.56
CA LEU A 82 -14.24 -17.65 -14.52
C LEU A 82 -14.69 -16.92 -15.79
N GLY A 83 -13.88 -16.91 -16.84
CA GLY A 83 -14.24 -16.37 -18.16
C GLY A 83 -13.90 -14.91 -18.39
N ALA A 84 -13.17 -14.25 -17.48
CA ALA A 84 -12.69 -12.90 -17.71
C ALA A 84 -11.50 -12.87 -18.69
N SER A 85 -11.46 -11.86 -19.56
CA SER A 85 -10.32 -11.64 -20.47
C SER A 85 -9.39 -10.58 -19.86
N ILE A 86 -8.09 -10.89 -19.78
CA ILE A 86 -7.05 -9.99 -19.30
C ILE A 86 -6.15 -9.59 -20.48
N PHE A 87 -6.04 -8.30 -20.74
CA PHE A 87 -5.23 -7.76 -21.82
C PHE A 87 -4.07 -6.94 -21.24
N GLU A 88 -2.87 -7.45 -21.37
CA GLU A 88 -1.64 -6.74 -20.97
C GLU A 88 -1.16 -5.78 -22.07
N ASN A 89 -0.33 -4.81 -21.67
CA ASN A 89 0.24 -3.79 -22.57
C ASN A 89 -0.82 -2.94 -23.30
N CYS A 90 -2.02 -2.86 -22.76
CA CYS A 90 -3.11 -2.05 -23.27
C CYS A 90 -3.25 -0.78 -22.42
N LYS A 91 -2.91 0.37 -23.01
CA LYS A 91 -3.02 1.65 -22.33
C LYS A 91 -4.36 2.29 -22.64
N PHE A 92 -5.13 2.62 -21.60
CA PHE A 92 -6.34 3.44 -21.73
C PHE A 92 -6.00 4.84 -22.27
N VAL A 93 -6.79 5.34 -23.22
CA VAL A 93 -6.64 6.65 -23.82
C VAL A 93 -7.81 7.56 -23.46
N LYS A 94 -9.01 7.14 -23.80
CA LYS A 94 -10.26 7.89 -23.56
C LYS A 94 -11.45 6.94 -23.59
N TYR A 95 -12.58 7.43 -23.12
CA TYR A 95 -13.88 6.81 -23.39
C TYR A 95 -14.87 7.85 -23.88
N SER A 96 -15.87 7.39 -24.61
CA SER A 96 -17.05 8.14 -25.02
C SER A 96 -18.31 7.31 -24.77
N ARG A 97 -19.45 7.94 -24.83
CA ARG A 97 -20.74 7.27 -24.68
C ARG A 97 -21.55 7.48 -25.94
N ASP A 98 -22.11 6.40 -26.39
CA ASP A 98 -23.08 6.41 -27.48
C ASP A 98 -24.18 5.40 -27.21
N SER A 99 -25.45 5.83 -27.32
CA SER A 99 -26.64 4.97 -27.27
C SER A 99 -26.66 4.00 -26.06
N GLY A 100 -26.23 4.49 -24.89
CA GLY A 100 -26.21 3.69 -23.64
C GLY A 100 -25.01 2.77 -23.47
N LYS A 101 -24.12 2.70 -24.45
CA LYS A 101 -22.85 1.94 -24.40
C LYS A 101 -21.65 2.85 -24.20
N ILE A 102 -20.57 2.29 -23.70
CA ILE A 102 -19.30 2.96 -23.49
C ILE A 102 -18.29 2.42 -24.49
N ASP A 103 -17.80 3.30 -25.36
CA ASP A 103 -16.70 3.02 -26.27
C ASP A 103 -15.40 3.45 -25.62
N THR A 104 -14.56 2.47 -25.28
CA THR A 104 -13.27 2.69 -24.65
C THR A 104 -12.16 2.52 -25.67
N CYS A 105 -11.38 3.56 -25.87
CA CYS A 105 -10.22 3.54 -26.73
C CYS A 105 -8.96 3.18 -25.92
N VAL A 106 -8.23 2.17 -26.39
CA VAL A 106 -6.95 1.74 -25.81
C VAL A 106 -5.88 1.64 -26.90
N THR A 107 -4.61 1.75 -26.51
CA THR A 107 -3.50 1.49 -27.41
C THR A 107 -2.75 0.22 -27.00
N ASN A 108 -2.41 -0.59 -27.99
CA ASN A 108 -1.50 -1.73 -27.84
C ASN A 108 -0.44 -1.64 -28.93
N LYS A 109 0.85 -1.49 -28.54
CA LYS A 109 2.00 -1.41 -29.48
C LYS A 109 1.69 -0.49 -30.69
N ASN A 110 1.24 0.74 -30.46
CA ASN A 110 0.91 1.75 -31.47
C ASN A 110 -0.38 1.46 -32.29
N ARG A 111 -1.15 0.43 -31.98
CA ARG A 111 -2.47 0.22 -32.58
C ARG A 111 -3.55 0.76 -31.65
N MET A 112 -4.50 1.49 -32.24
CA MET A 112 -5.70 1.94 -31.54
C MET A 112 -6.73 0.82 -31.61
N LEU A 113 -7.28 0.45 -30.47
CA LEU A 113 -8.35 -0.55 -30.35
C LEU A 113 -9.54 0.09 -29.66
N SER A 114 -10.74 -0.30 -30.05
CA SER A 114 -11.98 0.09 -29.38
C SER A 114 -12.59 -1.11 -28.66
N ILE A 115 -13.06 -0.89 -27.46
CA ILE A 115 -13.77 -1.87 -26.62
C ILE A 115 -15.13 -1.27 -26.30
N GLN A 116 -16.20 -1.95 -26.71
CA GLN A 116 -17.55 -1.54 -26.37
C GLN A 116 -18.04 -2.31 -25.15
N SER A 117 -18.57 -1.59 -24.17
CA SER A 117 -19.07 -2.16 -22.91
C SER A 117 -20.28 -1.40 -22.39
N GLU A 118 -21.07 -2.04 -21.54
CA GLU A 118 -22.15 -1.39 -20.81
C GLU A 118 -21.65 -0.59 -19.61
N LYS A 119 -20.57 -1.03 -19.01
CA LYS A 119 -20.01 -0.45 -17.78
C LYS A 119 -18.48 -0.41 -17.85
N ILE A 120 -17.88 0.56 -17.17
CA ILE A 120 -16.43 0.67 -17.02
C ILE A 120 -16.09 0.93 -15.56
N VAL A 121 -15.04 0.28 -15.06
CA VAL A 121 -14.50 0.47 -13.71
C VAL A 121 -13.05 0.93 -13.80
N PHE A 122 -12.74 2.08 -13.25
CA PHE A 122 -11.37 2.58 -13.13
C PHE A 122 -10.74 2.11 -11.81
N ALA A 123 -9.81 1.16 -11.89
CA ALA A 123 -9.06 0.61 -10.77
C ALA A 123 -7.55 0.84 -10.94
N THR A 124 -7.17 1.99 -11.46
CA THR A 124 -5.81 2.31 -11.93
C THR A 124 -4.83 2.71 -10.82
N GLY A 125 -5.29 2.80 -9.57
CA GLY A 125 -4.44 3.14 -8.43
C GLY A 125 -3.74 4.50 -8.61
N GLY A 126 -2.45 4.55 -8.26
CA GLY A 126 -1.62 5.74 -8.38
C GLY A 126 -1.07 6.00 -9.80
N TYR A 127 -1.43 5.18 -10.79
CA TYR A 127 -0.90 5.27 -12.16
C TYR A 127 -1.87 5.89 -13.17
N GLY A 128 -3.15 5.98 -12.84
CA GLY A 128 -4.16 6.61 -13.67
C GLY A 128 -4.60 7.98 -13.14
N GLY A 129 -5.51 8.59 -13.87
CA GLY A 129 -6.24 9.77 -13.39
C GLY A 129 -6.13 11.00 -14.26
N LYS A 130 -5.05 11.21 -14.99
CA LYS A 130 -4.94 12.35 -15.92
C LYS A 130 -5.87 12.21 -17.10
N GLU A 131 -6.10 10.98 -17.54
CA GLU A 131 -6.97 10.61 -18.66
C GLU A 131 -8.46 10.64 -18.28
N ILE A 132 -8.77 10.59 -16.99
CA ILE A 132 -10.13 10.57 -16.47
C ILE A 132 -10.43 11.95 -15.89
N LYS A 133 -11.06 12.82 -16.69
CA LYS A 133 -11.30 14.23 -16.34
C LYS A 133 -11.93 14.41 -14.96
N ASP A 134 -12.91 13.57 -14.62
CA ASP A 134 -13.67 13.68 -13.38
C ASP A 134 -12.91 13.22 -12.12
N LEU A 135 -11.77 12.56 -12.30
CA LEU A 135 -11.01 11.98 -11.21
C LEU A 135 -9.62 12.56 -11.01
N LYS A 136 -9.04 13.21 -12.02
CA LYS A 136 -7.63 13.63 -12.07
C LYS A 136 -7.11 14.49 -10.91
N ASN A 137 -8.02 15.16 -10.19
CA ASN A 137 -7.66 16.15 -9.17
C ASN A 137 -8.05 15.72 -7.74
N TYR A 138 -8.34 14.44 -7.51
CA TYR A 138 -8.83 13.98 -6.21
C TYR A 138 -7.87 13.10 -5.42
N TRP A 139 -6.75 12.67 -6.01
CA TRP A 139 -5.67 11.97 -5.31
C TRP A 139 -4.30 12.42 -5.83
N LEU A 140 -3.28 12.16 -5.01
CA LEU A 140 -1.88 12.36 -5.36
C LEU A 140 -1.20 11.00 -5.53
N PRO A 141 -0.41 10.79 -6.59
CA PRO A 141 0.51 9.67 -6.68
C PRO A 141 1.68 9.92 -5.73
N ILE A 142 1.79 9.09 -4.71
CA ILE A 142 2.88 9.12 -3.74
C ILE A 142 3.72 7.88 -3.92
N LYS A 143 5.02 8.05 -4.17
CA LYS A 143 5.96 6.95 -4.34
C LYS A 143 6.36 6.37 -2.99
N THR A 144 6.51 5.06 -2.93
CA THR A 144 7.20 4.32 -1.88
C THR A 144 8.25 3.41 -2.52
N PHE A 145 9.21 2.95 -1.74
CA PHE A 145 10.38 2.23 -2.22
C PHE A 145 10.52 0.91 -1.50
N ILE A 146 10.91 -0.12 -2.24
CA ILE A 146 11.19 -1.45 -1.70
C ILE A 146 12.52 -1.93 -2.25
N GLY A 147 13.33 -2.50 -1.38
CA GLY A 147 14.53 -3.26 -1.73
C GLY A 147 14.45 -4.68 -1.23
N VAL A 148 15.12 -5.59 -1.92
CA VAL A 148 15.32 -6.97 -1.49
C VAL A 148 16.82 -7.25 -1.50
N THR A 149 17.34 -7.75 -0.38
CA THR A 149 18.76 -8.08 -0.26
C THR A 149 19.14 -9.31 -1.09
N LYS A 150 20.43 -9.50 -1.33
CA LYS A 150 20.95 -10.83 -1.64
C LYS A 150 20.63 -11.80 -0.49
N PRO A 151 20.74 -13.13 -0.70
CA PRO A 151 20.66 -14.08 0.41
C PRO A 151 21.64 -13.74 1.51
N MET A 152 21.19 -13.67 2.76
CA MET A 152 21.99 -13.21 3.91
C MET A 152 22.42 -14.36 4.85
N GLY A 153 22.15 -15.61 4.45
CA GLY A 153 22.53 -16.75 5.28
C GLY A 153 21.83 -16.77 6.66
N GLU A 154 22.54 -17.27 7.66
CA GLU A 154 22.02 -17.40 9.04
C GLU A 154 22.03 -16.06 9.80
N GLU A 155 22.80 -15.08 9.36
CA GLU A 155 22.89 -13.77 10.00
C GLU A 155 21.54 -13.07 10.11
N LEU A 156 20.67 -13.24 9.12
CA LEU A 156 19.33 -12.67 9.17
C LEU A 156 18.49 -13.23 10.31
N GLY A 157 18.65 -14.53 10.62
CA GLY A 157 17.97 -15.18 11.75
C GLY A 157 18.45 -14.69 13.12
N SER A 158 19.67 -14.14 13.24
CA SER A 158 20.16 -13.57 14.49
C SER A 158 19.43 -12.27 14.85
N VAL A 159 18.98 -11.49 13.86
CA VAL A 159 18.27 -10.22 14.08
C VAL A 159 16.76 -10.34 13.96
N LEU A 160 16.23 -11.19 13.06
CA LEU A 160 14.79 -11.45 12.87
C LEU A 160 14.48 -12.90 13.24
N LYS A 161 14.15 -13.13 14.52
CA LYS A 161 14.03 -14.47 15.10
C LYS A 161 12.71 -15.17 14.84
N LYS A 162 11.72 -14.46 14.29
CA LYS A 162 10.38 -14.99 14.01
C LYS A 162 9.95 -14.60 12.60
N PRO A 163 9.19 -15.47 11.92
CA PRO A 163 8.70 -15.22 10.55
C PRO A 163 7.49 -14.27 10.54
N LEU A 164 7.65 -13.07 11.09
CA LEU A 164 6.61 -12.05 11.19
C LEU A 164 6.76 -11.00 10.09
N GLY A 165 5.68 -10.27 9.84
CA GLY A 165 5.76 -8.94 9.22
C GLY A 165 6.15 -7.91 10.27
N PHE A 166 7.13 -7.06 9.97
CA PHE A 166 7.60 -6.01 10.86
C PHE A 166 7.31 -4.64 10.29
N SER A 167 7.03 -3.67 11.15
CA SER A 167 6.98 -2.26 10.80
C SER A 167 7.44 -1.40 11.96
N ASP A 168 7.82 -0.15 11.71
CA ASP A 168 8.06 0.80 12.78
C ASP A 168 6.94 1.86 12.90
N ASN A 169 7.00 2.69 13.93
CA ASN A 169 5.96 3.68 14.25
C ASN A 169 6.20 5.05 13.62
N ARG A 170 7.22 5.23 12.80
CA ARG A 170 7.47 6.49 12.09
C ARG A 170 6.37 6.75 11.05
N ARG A 171 6.09 8.01 10.74
CA ARG A 171 5.04 8.43 9.80
C ARG A 171 5.32 8.02 8.35
N ALA A 172 6.61 7.93 8.00
CA ALA A 172 7.10 7.35 6.74
C ALA A 172 8.07 6.20 7.06
N GLY A 173 7.60 5.29 7.93
CA GLY A 173 8.41 4.27 8.55
C GLY A 173 8.78 3.11 7.63
N ASN A 174 9.55 2.21 8.20
CA ASN A 174 9.96 0.98 7.56
C ASN A 174 8.91 -0.12 7.73
N TYR A 175 8.84 -1.00 6.75
CA TYR A 175 8.11 -2.25 6.83
C TYR A 175 8.94 -3.33 6.16
N TYR A 176 9.14 -4.44 6.85
CA TYR A 176 10.09 -5.44 6.40
C TYR A 176 9.70 -6.86 6.83
N ARG A 177 10.26 -7.83 6.14
CA ARG A 177 10.06 -9.25 6.41
C ARG A 177 11.14 -10.10 5.77
N VAL A 178 11.27 -11.32 6.27
CA VAL A 178 12.10 -12.35 5.65
C VAL A 178 11.34 -13.00 4.50
N LEU A 179 12.00 -13.14 3.36
CA LEU A 179 11.53 -13.86 2.19
C LEU A 179 12.20 -15.24 2.09
N PRO A 180 11.63 -16.18 1.30
CA PRO A 180 12.29 -17.43 0.98
C PRO A 180 13.74 -17.22 0.50
N GLY A 181 14.65 -18.12 0.87
CA GLY A 181 16.07 -17.99 0.56
C GLY A 181 16.82 -17.01 1.43
N ASN A 182 16.33 -16.75 2.67
CA ASN A 182 16.95 -15.86 3.65
C ASN A 182 17.28 -14.47 3.09
N ARG A 183 16.33 -13.87 2.36
CA ARG A 183 16.42 -12.51 1.86
C ARG A 183 15.57 -11.59 2.72
N LEU A 184 16.05 -10.38 2.96
CA LEU A 184 15.29 -9.34 3.64
C LEU A 184 14.60 -8.45 2.60
N SER A 185 13.25 -8.37 2.66
CA SER A 185 12.48 -7.33 1.97
C SER A 185 12.34 -6.14 2.88
N TRP A 186 12.70 -4.96 2.39
CA TRP A 186 12.68 -3.71 3.15
C TRP A 186 11.95 -2.63 2.37
N GLY A 187 10.80 -2.19 2.88
CA GLY A 187 10.08 -1.04 2.37
C GLY A 187 10.37 0.19 3.23
N THR A 188 10.63 1.32 2.60
CA THR A 188 10.97 2.57 3.29
C THR A 188 10.63 3.79 2.46
N GLY A 189 10.45 4.90 3.14
CA GLY A 189 10.35 6.24 2.55
C GLY A 189 9.11 6.47 1.70
N ILE A 190 8.78 7.73 1.56
CA ILE A 190 7.72 8.22 0.68
C ILE A 190 8.19 9.52 0.00
N SER A 191 7.71 9.76 -1.22
CA SER A 191 7.96 11.02 -1.93
C SER A 191 6.85 11.31 -2.93
N ALA A 192 6.46 12.57 -3.01
CA ALA A 192 5.48 13.05 -3.99
C ALA A 192 6.12 13.55 -5.29
N VAL A 193 7.39 14.00 -5.25
CA VAL A 193 8.07 14.66 -6.38
C VAL A 193 9.42 14.05 -6.74
N GLY A 194 10.01 13.21 -5.86
CA GLY A 194 11.37 12.71 -6.01
C GLY A 194 11.55 11.80 -7.23
N ASN A 195 12.64 12.01 -7.93
CA ASN A 195 13.16 11.06 -8.91
C ASN A 195 14.39 10.36 -8.32
N PHE A 196 14.32 9.04 -8.24
CA PHE A 196 15.34 8.23 -7.60
C PHE A 196 15.91 7.25 -8.62
N THR A 197 17.23 7.12 -8.65
CA THR A 197 17.91 6.07 -9.41
C THR A 197 17.96 4.78 -8.61
N ALA A 198 18.05 3.65 -9.28
CA ALA A 198 18.21 2.36 -8.60
C ALA A 198 19.44 2.37 -7.65
N LEU A 199 20.53 2.99 -8.06
CA LEU A 199 21.74 3.08 -7.24
C LEU A 199 21.52 3.91 -5.96
N SER A 200 20.83 5.06 -6.06
CA SER A 200 20.54 5.89 -4.88
C SER A 200 19.61 5.18 -3.91
N LEU A 201 18.59 4.48 -4.42
CA LEU A 201 17.67 3.70 -3.59
C LEU A 201 18.39 2.53 -2.90
N LYS A 202 19.23 1.78 -3.60
CA LYS A 202 20.04 0.70 -3.00
C LYS A 202 20.87 1.22 -1.82
N LYS A 203 21.58 2.34 -2.01
CA LYS A 203 22.38 2.98 -0.96
C LYS A 203 21.52 3.44 0.22
N THR A 204 20.35 4.03 -0.04
CA THR A 204 19.45 4.50 1.02
C THR A 204 18.91 3.33 1.85
N ILE A 205 18.45 2.27 1.18
CA ILE A 205 17.89 1.09 1.85
C ILE A 205 18.97 0.35 2.65
N SER A 206 20.16 0.17 2.09
CA SER A 206 21.28 -0.44 2.80
C SER A 206 21.64 0.34 4.07
N LYS A 207 21.70 1.68 4.00
CA LYS A 207 21.93 2.53 5.18
C LYS A 207 20.83 2.41 6.23
N GLU A 208 19.56 2.36 5.81
CA GLU A 208 18.44 2.17 6.74
C GLU A 208 18.51 0.81 7.43
N ILE A 209 18.77 -0.27 6.70
CA ILE A 209 18.95 -1.60 7.30
C ILE A 209 20.10 -1.59 8.31
N ASN A 210 21.26 -1.05 7.95
CA ASN A 210 22.43 -0.98 8.83
C ASN A 210 22.18 -0.08 10.06
N TYR A 211 21.35 0.96 9.94
CA TYR A 211 20.98 1.80 11.08
C TYR A 211 20.17 1.03 12.13
N PHE A 212 19.24 0.17 11.67
CA PHE A 212 18.40 -0.64 12.57
C PHE A 212 19.10 -1.92 13.03
N PHE A 213 19.95 -2.48 12.19
CA PHE A 213 20.64 -3.75 12.40
C PHE A 213 22.13 -3.61 12.08
N PRO A 214 22.91 -2.94 12.95
CA PRO A 214 24.34 -2.73 12.72
C PRO A 214 25.15 -4.03 12.68
N ASP A 215 24.61 -5.10 13.24
CA ASP A 215 25.25 -6.43 13.22
C ASP A 215 25.15 -7.12 11.84
N LEU A 216 24.22 -6.68 10.99
CA LEU A 216 24.18 -7.13 9.60
C LEU A 216 25.23 -6.38 8.79
N ARG A 217 26.35 -7.06 8.49
CA ARG A 217 27.43 -6.48 7.71
C ARG A 217 27.16 -6.60 6.22
N ASP A 218 27.71 -5.66 5.45
CA ASP A 218 27.74 -5.69 3.97
C ASP A 218 26.40 -6.00 3.30
N VAL A 219 25.32 -5.33 3.79
CA VAL A 219 23.98 -5.55 3.25
C VAL A 219 23.93 -5.10 1.79
N GLU A 220 23.96 -6.05 0.88
CA GLU A 220 23.82 -5.82 -0.55
C GLU A 220 22.35 -5.93 -0.99
N ILE A 221 21.86 -4.90 -1.69
CA ILE A 221 20.53 -4.89 -2.27
C ILE A 221 20.58 -5.44 -3.70
N ASP A 222 19.90 -6.58 -3.90
CA ASP A 222 19.81 -7.24 -5.19
C ASP A 222 18.78 -6.55 -6.08
N TYR A 223 17.54 -6.44 -5.60
CA TYR A 223 16.43 -5.82 -6.30
C TYR A 223 15.97 -4.55 -5.60
N VAL A 224 15.61 -3.54 -6.40
CA VAL A 224 15.00 -2.31 -5.88
C VAL A 224 13.98 -1.78 -6.88
N TRP A 225 12.85 -1.31 -6.38
CA TRP A 225 11.81 -0.68 -7.19
C TRP A 225 11.02 0.36 -6.40
N SER A 226 10.22 1.13 -7.11
CA SER A 226 9.25 2.04 -6.53
C SER A 226 7.86 1.77 -7.08
N GLY A 227 6.83 2.10 -6.28
CA GLY A 227 5.44 2.03 -6.68
C GLY A 227 4.69 3.30 -6.29
N ASN A 228 3.68 3.68 -7.09
CA ASN A 228 2.82 4.80 -6.80
C ASN A 228 1.59 4.35 -6.02
N MET A 229 1.37 4.95 -4.88
CA MET A 229 0.14 4.84 -4.09
C MET A 229 -0.76 6.02 -4.40
N ALA A 230 -2.07 5.81 -4.52
CA ALA A 230 -3.03 6.90 -4.68
C ALA A 230 -3.50 7.39 -3.31
N TYR A 231 -3.18 8.63 -2.96
CA TYR A 231 -3.59 9.26 -1.70
C TYR A 231 -4.68 10.29 -1.93
N ALA A 232 -5.88 10.02 -1.41
CA ALA A 232 -6.90 11.04 -1.23
C ALA A 232 -6.57 11.90 0.01
N SER A 233 -6.99 13.16 0.03
CA SER A 233 -6.68 14.09 1.14
C SER A 233 -7.23 13.66 2.51
N HIS A 234 -8.26 12.82 2.51
CA HIS A 234 -8.88 12.26 3.72
C HIS A 234 -8.46 10.80 4.00
N TYR A 235 -7.48 10.26 3.26
CA TYR A 235 -6.93 8.90 3.39
C TYR A 235 -7.93 7.75 3.18
N MET A 236 -9.16 8.03 2.76
CA MET A 236 -10.17 7.02 2.49
C MET A 236 -10.31 6.79 0.97
N PRO A 237 -10.59 5.56 0.52
CA PRO A 237 -10.74 5.27 -0.90
C PRO A 237 -12.02 5.90 -1.48
N TYR A 238 -11.99 6.12 -2.78
CA TYR A 238 -13.15 6.42 -3.57
C TYR A 238 -13.67 5.12 -4.21
N VAL A 239 -14.90 4.73 -3.85
CA VAL A 239 -15.55 3.51 -4.34
C VAL A 239 -16.98 3.86 -4.77
N GLY A 240 -17.32 3.61 -6.03
CA GLY A 240 -18.66 3.90 -6.57
C GLY A 240 -18.65 4.63 -7.90
N ALA A 241 -19.73 5.32 -8.24
CA ALA A 241 -19.82 6.07 -9.47
C ALA A 241 -18.83 7.24 -9.55
N THR A 242 -18.29 7.53 -10.74
CA THR A 242 -17.31 8.61 -10.95
C THR A 242 -17.90 10.00 -10.76
N LYS A 243 -19.17 10.20 -11.06
CA LYS A 243 -19.93 11.42 -10.77
C LYS A 243 -21.01 11.15 -9.74
N ILE A 244 -21.24 12.14 -8.87
CA ILE A 244 -22.34 12.15 -7.91
C ILE A 244 -23.51 12.86 -8.62
N GLY A 245 -24.36 12.11 -9.32
CA GLY A 245 -25.52 12.62 -10.05
C GLY A 245 -26.14 11.54 -10.94
N GLU A 246 -27.36 11.74 -11.39
CA GLU A 246 -28.18 10.70 -12.03
C GLU A 246 -27.70 10.25 -13.42
N GLU A 247 -26.88 11.03 -14.10
CA GLU A 247 -26.55 10.80 -15.51
C GLU A 247 -25.41 9.81 -15.78
N GLU A 248 -24.67 9.35 -14.73
CA GLU A 248 -23.49 8.51 -14.95
C GLU A 248 -23.53 7.17 -14.20
N LYS A 249 -24.58 6.39 -14.43
CA LYS A 249 -24.79 5.10 -13.76
C LYS A 249 -23.81 3.98 -14.17
N ASN A 250 -22.99 4.17 -15.22
CA ASN A 250 -22.20 3.10 -15.84
C ASN A 250 -20.68 3.31 -15.76
N VAL A 251 -20.20 4.39 -15.14
CA VAL A 251 -18.77 4.66 -14.96
C VAL A 251 -18.43 4.69 -13.48
N PHE A 252 -17.57 3.76 -13.06
CA PHE A 252 -17.24 3.53 -11.67
C PHE A 252 -15.76 3.74 -11.40
N THR A 253 -15.41 3.94 -10.14
CA THR A 253 -14.03 4.01 -9.67
C THR A 253 -13.85 3.22 -8.38
N ILE A 254 -12.68 2.63 -8.24
CA ILE A 254 -12.20 1.97 -7.02
C ILE A 254 -10.72 2.27 -6.87
N MET A 255 -10.38 3.32 -6.10
CA MET A 255 -9.00 3.78 -5.94
C MET A 255 -8.84 4.73 -4.76
N GLY A 256 -7.61 5.21 -4.51
CA GLY A 256 -7.33 6.16 -3.44
C GLY A 256 -7.04 5.49 -2.09
N PHE A 257 -6.54 4.26 -2.08
CA PHE A 257 -6.33 3.46 -0.87
C PHE A 257 -5.18 3.91 0.04
N GLY A 258 -4.40 4.92 -0.35
CA GLY A 258 -3.39 5.53 0.51
C GLY A 258 -2.33 4.56 1.07
N GLY A 259 -1.87 3.59 0.27
CA GLY A 259 -0.90 2.58 0.70
C GLY A 259 -1.51 1.31 1.31
N HIS A 260 -2.81 1.29 1.63
CA HIS A 260 -3.51 0.17 2.27
C HIS A 260 -4.32 -0.69 1.29
N GLY A 261 -3.97 -0.67 -0.01
CA GLY A 261 -4.75 -1.35 -1.06
C GLY A 261 -4.84 -2.86 -0.90
N MET A 262 -3.76 -3.53 -0.47
CA MET A 262 -3.73 -4.99 -0.39
C MET A 262 -4.76 -5.57 0.60
N ASN A 263 -5.01 -4.89 1.70
CA ASN A 263 -5.98 -5.33 2.72
C ASN A 263 -7.39 -4.77 2.50
N THR A 264 -7.53 -3.61 1.84
CA THR A 264 -8.84 -2.94 1.72
C THR A 264 -9.48 -3.07 0.34
N ALA A 265 -8.69 -3.23 -0.74
CA ALA A 265 -9.22 -3.33 -2.10
C ALA A 265 -10.12 -4.55 -2.33
N PRO A 266 -9.82 -5.76 -1.81
CA PRO A 266 -10.71 -6.92 -2.01
C PRO A 266 -12.12 -6.69 -1.46
N GLY A 267 -12.24 -6.23 -0.21
CA GLY A 267 -13.55 -5.92 0.38
C GLY A 267 -14.29 -4.78 -0.34
N SER A 268 -13.55 -3.74 -0.75
CA SER A 268 -14.12 -2.64 -1.53
C SER A 268 -14.60 -3.10 -2.91
N ALA A 269 -13.88 -4.03 -3.55
CA ALA A 269 -14.28 -4.61 -4.84
C ALA A 269 -15.57 -5.43 -4.72
N MET A 270 -15.72 -6.22 -3.65
CA MET A 270 -16.96 -6.95 -3.39
C MET A 270 -18.16 -6.00 -3.24
N VAL A 271 -17.99 -4.95 -2.45
CA VAL A 271 -19.05 -3.93 -2.24
C VAL A 271 -19.40 -3.22 -3.55
N LEU A 272 -18.41 -2.91 -4.38
CA LEU A 272 -18.65 -2.30 -5.70
C LEU A 272 -19.32 -3.27 -6.67
N ALA A 273 -18.92 -4.53 -6.68
CA ALA A 273 -19.54 -5.56 -7.50
C ALA A 273 -21.02 -5.78 -7.14
N ASP A 274 -21.35 -5.85 -5.85
CA ASP A 274 -22.75 -5.94 -5.40
C ASP A 274 -23.58 -4.76 -5.88
N PHE A 275 -23.02 -3.55 -5.85
CA PHE A 275 -23.69 -2.37 -6.36
C PHE A 275 -23.92 -2.46 -7.89
N ILE A 276 -22.90 -2.82 -8.65
CA ILE A 276 -22.97 -2.95 -10.11
C ILE A 276 -24.01 -4.01 -10.53
N LEU A 277 -24.17 -5.06 -9.74
CA LEU A 277 -25.12 -6.15 -9.95
C LEU A 277 -26.52 -5.87 -9.37
N GLY A 278 -26.74 -4.70 -8.74
CA GLY A 278 -28.01 -4.36 -8.11
C GLY A 278 -28.32 -5.16 -6.83
N LYS A 279 -27.31 -5.79 -6.20
CA LYS A 279 -27.46 -6.64 -5.00
C LYS A 279 -27.36 -5.88 -3.69
N GLY A 280 -26.97 -4.62 -3.70
CA GLY A 280 -26.84 -3.84 -2.47
C GLY A 280 -26.29 -2.44 -2.69
N ASP A 281 -26.32 -1.65 -1.62
CA ASP A 281 -25.93 -0.25 -1.62
C ASP A 281 -24.87 0.12 -0.57
N LYS A 282 -24.19 -0.88 0.00
CA LYS A 282 -23.14 -0.70 1.02
C LYS A 282 -22.01 0.24 0.58
N TYR A 283 -21.79 0.40 -0.74
CA TYR A 283 -20.84 1.36 -1.28
C TYR A 283 -21.11 2.80 -0.84
N LYS A 284 -22.35 3.13 -0.46
CA LYS A 284 -22.75 4.46 0.00
C LYS A 284 -21.97 4.93 1.24
N VAL A 285 -21.39 4.01 2.01
CA VAL A 285 -20.51 4.35 3.13
C VAL A 285 -19.31 5.20 2.67
N PHE A 286 -18.81 4.95 1.46
CA PHE A 286 -17.70 5.72 0.88
C PHE A 286 -18.13 7.11 0.39
N ASN A 287 -19.42 7.34 0.12
CA ASN A 287 -19.93 8.65 -0.29
C ASN A 287 -19.89 9.71 0.83
N ARG A 288 -19.68 9.29 2.10
CA ARG A 288 -19.45 10.20 3.23
C ARG A 288 -18.16 10.98 3.09
N PHE A 289 -17.20 10.43 2.33
CA PHE A 289 -15.90 11.05 2.08
C PHE A 289 -15.95 11.83 0.77
N ARG A 290 -16.31 13.12 0.88
CA ARG A 290 -16.44 13.99 -0.31
C ARG A 290 -15.09 14.11 -1.01
N ARG A 291 -15.11 14.11 -2.34
CA ARG A 291 -13.94 14.36 -3.17
C ARG A 291 -13.40 15.75 -2.89
N LYS A 292 -12.15 15.84 -2.47
CA LYS A 292 -11.47 17.10 -2.22
C LYS A 292 -10.38 17.30 -3.26
N TRP A 293 -10.25 18.53 -3.72
CA TRP A 293 -9.18 18.91 -4.63
C TRP A 293 -7.80 18.63 -4.02
N ASN A 294 -6.91 18.04 -4.80
CA ASN A 294 -5.58 17.57 -4.38
C ASN A 294 -4.47 18.62 -4.53
N GLY A 295 -4.81 19.88 -4.86
CA GLY A 295 -3.83 20.95 -5.12
C GLY A 295 -3.36 21.02 -6.58
N GLY A 296 -3.87 20.20 -7.49
CA GLY A 296 -3.48 20.18 -8.89
C GLY A 296 -1.96 19.99 -9.08
N PHE A 297 -1.32 20.87 -9.87
CA PHE A 297 0.12 20.76 -10.15
C PHE A 297 1.00 21.13 -8.95
N ILE A 298 0.51 21.92 -7.99
CA ILE A 298 1.26 22.30 -6.78
C ILE A 298 1.08 21.30 -5.63
N GLY A 299 0.03 20.48 -5.68
CA GLY A 299 -0.28 19.50 -4.63
C GLY A 299 0.87 18.57 -4.26
N PRO A 300 1.62 17.99 -5.22
CA PRO A 300 2.77 17.16 -4.93
C PRO A 300 3.87 17.87 -4.12
N TYR A 301 4.12 19.16 -4.38
CA TYR A 301 5.12 19.94 -3.65
C TYR A 301 4.70 20.20 -2.19
N PHE A 302 3.43 20.53 -1.96
CA PHE A 302 2.90 20.64 -0.59
C PHE A 302 2.93 19.31 0.16
N ALA A 303 2.61 18.20 -0.51
CA ALA A 303 2.74 16.88 0.08
C ALA A 303 4.19 16.55 0.45
N GLU A 304 5.15 16.86 -0.42
CA GLU A 304 6.58 16.65 -0.15
C GLU A 304 7.05 17.48 1.05
N MET A 305 6.68 18.77 1.12
CA MET A 305 6.99 19.63 2.26
C MET A 305 6.40 19.05 3.56
N LYS A 306 5.14 18.61 3.53
CA LYS A 306 4.50 17.94 4.68
C LYS A 306 5.28 16.70 5.10
N TYR A 307 5.71 15.86 4.16
CA TYR A 307 6.49 14.66 4.49
C TYR A 307 7.85 14.99 5.09
N LYS A 308 8.55 16.00 4.58
CA LYS A 308 9.81 16.47 5.19
C LYS A 308 9.61 16.99 6.61
N TYR A 309 8.54 17.75 6.84
CA TYR A 309 8.18 18.20 8.18
C TYR A 309 7.88 17.01 9.13
N LEU A 310 7.12 16.02 8.67
CA LEU A 310 6.81 14.83 9.47
C LEU A 310 8.06 13.99 9.77
N GLN A 311 8.98 13.85 8.81
CA GLN A 311 10.27 13.20 9.03
C GLN A 311 11.13 13.93 10.07
N MET A 312 11.10 15.28 10.05
CA MET A 312 11.76 16.10 11.06
C MET A 312 11.12 15.88 12.45
N GLN A 313 9.78 15.84 12.55
CA GLN A 313 9.10 15.49 13.80
C GLN A 313 9.47 14.10 14.28
N ASP A 314 9.52 13.09 13.40
CA ASP A 314 9.94 11.73 13.76
C ASP A 314 11.35 11.75 14.37
N PHE A 315 12.25 12.59 13.85
CA PHE A 315 13.60 12.72 14.40
C PHE A 315 13.58 13.28 15.83
N PHE A 316 12.78 14.33 16.10
CA PHE A 316 12.67 14.92 17.45
C PHE A 316 11.86 14.05 18.43
N ASP A 317 10.86 13.30 17.97
CA ASP A 317 10.05 12.41 18.81
C ASP A 317 10.85 11.17 19.25
N ILE A 318 11.95 10.84 18.56
CA ILE A 318 12.82 9.70 18.81
C ILE A 318 14.09 10.12 19.58
N ALA A 319 14.56 11.37 19.43
CA ALA A 319 15.71 11.91 20.12
C ALA A 319 15.38 12.25 21.57
#